data_9bf3bd5dcdb78743c6fb424febed6867
#
_entry.id   9bf3bd5dcdb78743c6fb424febed6867
#
_cell.length_a   1.000
_cell.length_b   1.000
_cell.length_c   1.000
_cell.angle_alpha   90.00
_cell.angle_beta   90.00
_cell.angle_gamma   90.00
#
_symmetry.space_group_name_H-M   'P 1'
#
loop_
_entity.id
_entity.type
_entity.pdbx_description
1 polymer ?
#
loop_
_entity_poly.entity_id
_entity_poly.type
_entity_poly.pdbx_seq_one_letter_code
_entity_poly.pdbx_strand_id
1 'polypeptide(L)'
;MLSLQHSHGYSGSFLNYITMDNRFLDLIERSIKEHWDLPAFSDYNGHTFHFKDVARRIEKFHILLEHAGIKKGDKVAIVGRNSSNWAICFFGILAYGAVAVPILHEFKPDNIHHIVNHSGAKAVLAGSSNWENMNEKMMPDVKLFMMLDNFSIIDCKNKEVRTIRDRINEYFGKKYPRSFTANDVKYHIEDPEELAVLNYTSGTTSFSKGVMIPYRSLWSNTQFAYDRLPFIHPGDNIVCMLPMAHMYGLAFEVLNSVNKGCHVHFLTRTPSPKIIAEAFATVRPALILAVPLIIEKIIKNKVFPELEKPLIKLLLKVPYIDQKVREKIAQKLEASFGGNFSEIVIGGAAINKEVETFLKSIDFRYTVGYGMTECGPLVSYEQWDTFKQGSVGRVVDRMEIRIDSNDPENEVGEILVRGMNVMLGYYKNPEATKAVMLPDGWLRTGDLGTLDKD
;
A
#
# COMPACT_ATOMS: atom_id res chain seq x y z
N MET A 1 -26.35 -28.18 12.15
CA MET A 1 -25.47 -28.47 13.31
C MET A 1 -24.15 -28.96 12.74
N LEU A 2 -23.18 -28.08 12.53
CA LEU A 2 -21.81 -28.41 12.18
C LEU A 2 -20.93 -27.81 13.28
N SER A 3 -20.27 -28.68 14.00
CA SER A 3 -19.40 -28.39 15.14
C SER A 3 -18.13 -27.69 14.63
N LEU A 4 -17.95 -26.42 14.97
CA LEU A 4 -16.69 -25.71 14.87
C LEU A 4 -15.76 -26.19 15.97
N GLN A 5 -14.73 -26.95 15.61
CA GLN A 5 -13.61 -27.25 16.49
C GLN A 5 -12.75 -25.98 16.67
N HIS A 6 -12.40 -25.71 17.90
CA HIS A 6 -11.64 -24.59 18.40
C HIS A 6 -10.32 -24.39 17.67
N SER A 7 -10.18 -23.24 16.97
CA SER A 7 -8.91 -22.62 16.69
C SER A 7 -8.66 -21.49 17.69
N HIS A 8 -7.46 -21.41 18.19
CA HIS A 8 -6.99 -20.68 19.36
C HIS A 8 -7.31 -19.17 19.38
N GLY A 9 -8.04 -18.75 20.42
CA GLY A 9 -7.79 -17.56 21.20
C GLY A 9 -7.88 -16.16 20.55
N TYR A 10 -9.01 -15.78 19.93
CA TYR A 10 -9.40 -14.38 19.79
C TYR A 10 -10.45 -14.04 20.84
N SER A 11 -10.28 -12.93 21.59
CA SER A 11 -11.28 -12.46 22.54
C SER A 11 -12.57 -12.06 21.80
N GLY A 12 -13.73 -12.35 22.39
CA GLY A 12 -15.04 -12.28 21.73
C GLY A 12 -15.46 -10.92 21.11
N SER A 13 -14.68 -9.83 21.29
CA SER A 13 -14.99 -8.52 20.70
C SER A 13 -14.65 -8.42 19.20
N PHE A 14 -13.64 -9.16 18.70
CA PHE A 14 -13.23 -9.10 17.29
C PHE A 14 -14.01 -10.05 16.39
N LEU A 15 -14.52 -11.17 16.92
CA LEU A 15 -15.32 -12.14 16.16
C LEU A 15 -16.59 -11.52 15.57
N ASN A 16 -17.12 -10.45 16.16
CA ASN A 16 -18.29 -9.74 15.66
C ASN A 16 -18.04 -8.92 14.37
N TYR A 17 -16.77 -8.68 14.02
CA TYR A 17 -16.40 -7.97 12.77
C TYR A 17 -16.10 -8.91 11.61
N ILE A 18 -15.90 -10.21 11.86
CA ILE A 18 -15.65 -11.20 10.81
C ILE A 18 -16.99 -11.77 10.35
N THR A 19 -17.67 -11.05 9.49
CA THR A 19 -18.86 -11.53 8.77
C THR A 19 -18.53 -11.78 7.31
N MET A 20 -19.29 -12.62 6.63
CA MET A 20 -19.17 -12.83 5.17
C MET A 20 -19.40 -11.54 4.35
N ASP A 21 -19.94 -10.50 4.99
CA ASP A 21 -20.18 -9.20 4.37
C ASP A 21 -18.92 -8.29 4.37
N ASN A 22 -17.88 -8.64 5.14
CA ASN A 22 -16.66 -7.84 5.32
C ASN A 22 -15.50 -8.39 4.48
N ARG A 23 -15.67 -8.44 3.14
CA ARG A 23 -14.68 -8.96 2.20
C ARG A 23 -13.96 -7.84 1.46
N PHE A 24 -12.63 -7.95 1.38
CA PHE A 24 -11.81 -6.98 0.66
C PHE A 24 -12.14 -6.93 -0.83
N LEU A 25 -12.28 -8.09 -1.46
CA LEU A 25 -12.58 -8.16 -2.90
C LEU A 25 -13.98 -7.65 -3.22
N ASP A 26 -14.93 -7.74 -2.29
CA ASP A 26 -16.25 -7.10 -2.45
C ASP A 26 -16.17 -5.57 -2.49
N LEU A 27 -15.32 -4.97 -1.63
CA LEU A 27 -15.07 -3.52 -1.69
C LEU A 27 -14.53 -3.10 -3.05
N ILE A 28 -13.56 -3.84 -3.59
CA ILE A 28 -12.92 -3.55 -4.88
C ILE A 28 -13.89 -3.79 -6.04
N GLU A 29 -14.61 -4.91 -6.02
CA GLU A 29 -15.60 -5.25 -7.05
C GLU A 29 -16.70 -4.20 -7.13
N ARG A 30 -17.25 -3.81 -5.97
CA ARG A 30 -18.27 -2.76 -5.87
C ARG A 30 -17.76 -1.43 -6.39
N SER A 31 -16.59 -0.98 -5.96
CA SER A 31 -16.01 0.27 -6.42
C SER A 31 -15.79 0.30 -7.93
N ILE A 32 -15.26 -0.79 -8.52
CA ILE A 32 -15.09 -0.90 -9.97
C ILE A 32 -16.44 -0.78 -10.70
N LYS A 33 -17.52 -1.38 -10.18
CA LYS A 33 -18.85 -1.32 -10.76
C LYS A 33 -19.48 0.07 -10.67
N GLU A 34 -19.35 0.71 -9.50
CA GLU A 34 -19.94 2.03 -9.22
C GLU A 34 -19.22 3.14 -10.00
N HIS A 35 -17.91 3.03 -10.17
CA HIS A 35 -17.07 4.05 -10.82
C HIS A 35 -16.69 3.70 -12.26
N TRP A 36 -17.45 2.84 -12.92
CA TRP A 36 -17.16 2.21 -14.22
C TRP A 36 -16.57 3.12 -15.29
N ASP A 37 -17.09 4.33 -15.41
CA ASP A 37 -16.69 5.31 -16.41
C ASP A 37 -15.69 6.37 -15.91
N LEU A 38 -15.31 6.34 -14.62
CA LEU A 38 -14.33 7.26 -14.08
C LEU A 38 -12.88 6.82 -14.44
N PRO A 39 -11.94 7.77 -14.58
CA PRO A 39 -10.52 7.46 -14.63
C PRO A 39 -10.08 6.71 -13.37
N ALA A 40 -9.31 5.64 -13.54
CA ALA A 40 -8.79 4.83 -12.43
C ALA A 40 -7.27 4.95 -12.31
N PHE A 41 -6.53 4.67 -13.39
CA PHE A 41 -5.09 4.59 -13.39
C PHE A 41 -4.47 5.37 -14.55
N SER A 42 -3.39 6.10 -14.27
CA SER A 42 -2.52 6.67 -15.29
C SER A 42 -1.06 6.46 -14.89
N ASP A 43 -0.23 6.06 -15.82
CA ASP A 43 1.20 6.30 -15.69
C ASP A 43 1.44 7.80 -15.90
N TYR A 44 2.23 8.43 -15.03
CA TYR A 44 2.44 9.88 -15.10
C TYR A 44 2.95 10.31 -16.49
N ASN A 45 2.22 11.22 -17.14
CA ASN A 45 2.38 11.62 -18.55
C ASN A 45 2.11 10.48 -19.56
N GLY A 46 1.40 9.43 -19.18
CA GLY A 46 1.05 8.30 -20.03
C GLY A 46 -0.45 8.15 -20.27
N HIS A 47 -0.85 6.96 -20.64
CA HIS A 47 -2.24 6.62 -20.95
C HIS A 47 -3.09 6.53 -19.68
N THR A 48 -4.36 6.96 -19.78
CA THR A 48 -5.35 6.83 -18.71
C THR A 48 -6.24 5.61 -18.95
N PHE A 49 -6.34 4.74 -17.95
CA PHE A 49 -7.31 3.64 -17.90
C PHE A 49 -8.49 4.02 -17.02
N HIS A 50 -9.71 3.80 -17.51
CA HIS A 50 -10.91 3.92 -16.70
C HIS A 50 -11.14 2.62 -15.90
N PHE A 51 -12.00 2.64 -14.88
CA PHE A 51 -12.30 1.44 -14.09
C PHE A 51 -12.77 0.28 -14.97
N LYS A 52 -13.56 0.54 -16.00
CA LYS A 52 -13.95 -0.44 -17.02
C LYS A 52 -12.79 -1.07 -17.78
N ASP A 53 -11.72 -0.31 -18.01
CA ASP A 53 -10.54 -0.81 -18.72
C ASP A 53 -9.68 -1.66 -17.78
N VAL A 54 -9.61 -1.27 -16.51
CA VAL A 54 -8.97 -2.08 -15.45
C VAL A 54 -9.68 -3.43 -15.32
N ALA A 55 -11.02 -3.44 -15.21
CA ALA A 55 -11.80 -4.67 -15.14
C ALA A 55 -11.58 -5.58 -16.35
N ARG A 56 -11.60 -5.04 -17.58
CA ARG A 56 -11.32 -5.81 -18.80
C ARG A 56 -9.92 -6.39 -18.82
N ARG A 57 -8.92 -5.65 -18.34
CA ARG A 57 -7.53 -6.11 -18.28
C ARG A 57 -7.34 -7.18 -17.22
N ILE A 58 -7.99 -7.08 -16.07
CA ILE A 58 -8.03 -8.13 -15.04
C ILE A 58 -8.58 -9.42 -15.64
N GLU A 59 -9.71 -9.37 -16.34
CA GLU A 59 -10.29 -10.56 -16.97
C GLU A 59 -9.40 -11.18 -18.06
N LYS A 60 -8.74 -10.37 -18.89
CA LYS A 60 -7.76 -10.85 -19.85
C LYS A 60 -6.56 -11.50 -19.18
N PHE A 61 -6.12 -10.94 -18.05
CA PHE A 61 -5.04 -11.51 -17.25
C PHE A 61 -5.47 -12.86 -16.63
N HIS A 62 -6.71 -12.99 -16.15
CA HIS A 62 -7.26 -14.25 -15.66
C HIS A 62 -7.22 -15.35 -16.73
N ILE A 63 -7.57 -15.04 -17.98
CA ILE A 63 -7.47 -15.97 -19.10
C ILE A 63 -6.02 -16.49 -19.27
N LEU A 64 -5.01 -15.61 -19.15
CA LEU A 64 -3.61 -16.01 -19.24
C LEU A 64 -3.19 -16.90 -18.07
N LEU A 65 -3.58 -16.56 -16.82
CA LEU A 65 -3.28 -17.35 -15.63
C LEU A 65 -3.88 -18.75 -15.73
N GLU A 66 -5.15 -18.85 -16.13
CA GLU A 66 -5.86 -20.12 -16.31
C GLU A 66 -5.15 -21.05 -17.29
N HIS A 67 -4.81 -20.54 -18.48
CA HIS A 67 -4.12 -21.33 -19.51
C HIS A 67 -2.65 -21.62 -19.18
N ALA A 68 -2.02 -20.80 -18.34
CA ALA A 68 -0.70 -21.09 -17.77
C ALA A 68 -0.74 -22.15 -16.67
N GLY A 69 -1.94 -22.60 -16.27
CA GLY A 69 -2.14 -23.61 -15.22
C GLY A 69 -1.86 -23.07 -13.82
N ILE A 70 -2.06 -21.76 -13.61
CA ILE A 70 -2.09 -21.14 -12.29
C ILE A 70 -3.43 -21.44 -11.62
N LYS A 71 -3.39 -21.78 -10.35
CA LYS A 71 -4.58 -22.15 -9.56
C LYS A 71 -4.81 -21.14 -8.45
N LYS A 72 -6.02 -21.13 -7.88
CA LYS A 72 -6.32 -20.43 -6.63
C LYS A 72 -5.34 -20.88 -5.53
N GLY A 73 -4.86 -19.93 -4.72
CA GLY A 73 -3.83 -20.17 -3.70
C GLY A 73 -2.39 -20.26 -4.22
N ASP A 74 -2.16 -20.38 -5.56
CA ASP A 74 -0.81 -20.27 -6.11
C ASP A 74 -0.26 -18.87 -5.91
N LYS A 75 1.05 -18.76 -5.62
CA LYS A 75 1.72 -17.48 -5.45
C LYS A 75 2.17 -16.94 -6.80
N VAL A 76 1.97 -15.64 -6.99
CA VAL A 76 2.39 -14.90 -8.19
C VAL A 76 3.28 -13.73 -7.77
N ALA A 77 4.54 -13.77 -8.16
CA ALA A 77 5.51 -12.72 -7.86
C ALA A 77 5.36 -11.53 -8.82
N ILE A 78 5.41 -10.33 -8.28
CA ILE A 78 5.42 -9.08 -9.06
C ILE A 78 6.66 -8.29 -8.68
N VAL A 79 7.54 -8.03 -9.64
CA VAL A 79 8.74 -7.22 -9.46
C VAL A 79 8.83 -6.15 -10.56
N GLY A 80 8.79 -4.90 -10.17
CA GLY A 80 8.82 -3.78 -11.11
C GLY A 80 8.54 -2.46 -10.43
N ARG A 81 8.76 -1.37 -11.17
CA ARG A 81 8.42 -0.03 -10.71
C ARG A 81 6.91 0.16 -10.66
N ASN A 82 6.47 1.17 -9.89
CA ASN A 82 5.07 1.60 -9.88
C ASN A 82 4.58 1.84 -11.30
N SER A 83 3.45 1.24 -11.65
CA SER A 83 2.78 1.43 -12.94
C SER A 83 1.33 0.97 -12.90
N SER A 84 0.53 1.45 -13.82
CA SER A 84 -0.85 0.99 -14.03
C SER A 84 -0.91 -0.53 -14.26
N ASN A 85 0.02 -1.08 -15.01
CA ASN A 85 0.07 -2.53 -15.26
C ASN A 85 0.41 -3.32 -14.00
N TRP A 86 1.29 -2.80 -13.14
CA TRP A 86 1.60 -3.42 -11.84
C TRP A 86 0.33 -3.51 -10.98
N ALA A 87 -0.42 -2.39 -10.88
CA ALA A 87 -1.67 -2.34 -10.12
C ALA A 87 -2.72 -3.31 -10.70
N ILE A 88 -2.91 -3.32 -12.02
CA ILE A 88 -3.82 -4.24 -12.70
C ILE A 88 -3.46 -5.70 -12.42
N CYS A 89 -2.17 -6.05 -12.47
CA CYS A 89 -1.72 -7.40 -12.14
C CYS A 89 -1.97 -7.74 -10.66
N PHE A 90 -1.69 -6.80 -9.75
CA PHE A 90 -1.91 -7.02 -8.32
C PHE A 90 -3.39 -7.32 -8.02
N PHE A 91 -4.30 -6.45 -8.46
CA PHE A 91 -5.74 -6.70 -8.32
C PHE A 91 -6.19 -7.96 -9.06
N GLY A 92 -5.64 -8.22 -10.24
CA GLY A 92 -5.93 -9.42 -11.00
C GLY A 92 -5.51 -10.72 -10.29
N ILE A 93 -4.38 -10.72 -9.58
CA ILE A 93 -3.94 -11.86 -8.77
C ILE A 93 -4.93 -12.12 -7.64
N LEU A 94 -5.27 -11.10 -6.86
CA LEU A 94 -6.21 -11.23 -5.75
C LEU A 94 -7.61 -11.62 -6.24
N ALA A 95 -8.10 -10.97 -7.28
CA ALA A 95 -9.41 -11.24 -7.87
C ALA A 95 -9.54 -12.65 -8.46
N TYR A 96 -8.41 -13.26 -8.87
CA TYR A 96 -8.33 -14.67 -9.31
C TYR A 96 -8.38 -15.66 -8.13
N GLY A 97 -8.09 -15.19 -6.90
CA GLY A 97 -7.90 -16.02 -5.72
C GLY A 97 -6.47 -16.59 -5.62
N ALA A 98 -5.50 -15.97 -6.29
CA ALA A 98 -4.08 -16.27 -6.11
C ALA A 98 -3.46 -15.32 -5.07
N VAL A 99 -2.28 -15.67 -4.56
CA VAL A 99 -1.55 -14.91 -3.55
C VAL A 99 -0.54 -13.98 -4.23
N ALA A 100 -0.62 -12.69 -3.96
CA ALA A 100 0.34 -11.73 -4.47
C ALA A 100 1.65 -11.78 -3.66
N VAL A 101 2.80 -11.79 -4.37
CA VAL A 101 4.14 -11.68 -3.77
C VAL A 101 4.81 -10.43 -4.35
N PRO A 102 4.53 -9.24 -3.79
CA PRO A 102 5.18 -8.01 -4.23
C PRO A 102 6.65 -8.02 -3.83
N ILE A 103 7.53 -7.73 -4.80
CA ILE A 103 8.97 -7.71 -4.61
C ILE A 103 9.49 -6.31 -4.99
N LEU A 104 10.30 -5.72 -4.12
CA LEU A 104 10.93 -4.43 -4.38
C LEU A 104 11.81 -4.49 -5.63
N HIS A 105 11.57 -3.58 -6.57
CA HIS A 105 12.32 -3.50 -7.82
C HIS A 105 13.81 -3.16 -7.63
N GLU A 106 14.17 -2.66 -6.44
CA GLU A 106 15.54 -2.32 -6.06
C GLU A 106 16.35 -3.52 -5.52
N PHE A 107 15.68 -4.66 -5.30
CA PHE A 107 16.38 -5.87 -4.83
C PHE A 107 17.32 -6.41 -5.90
N LYS A 108 18.46 -6.92 -5.44
CA LYS A 108 19.43 -7.60 -6.31
C LYS A 108 18.80 -8.88 -6.90
N PRO A 109 19.23 -9.32 -8.09
CA PRO A 109 18.70 -10.51 -8.75
C PRO A 109 18.67 -11.75 -7.86
N ASP A 110 19.73 -12.00 -7.08
CA ASP A 110 19.78 -13.17 -6.19
C ASP A 110 18.73 -13.11 -5.09
N ASN A 111 18.40 -11.93 -4.57
CA ASN A 111 17.32 -11.76 -3.60
C ASN A 111 15.97 -12.01 -4.24
N ILE A 112 15.77 -11.57 -5.48
CA ILE A 112 14.53 -11.82 -6.25
C ILE A 112 14.36 -13.31 -6.48
N HIS A 113 15.41 -14.01 -6.98
CA HIS A 113 15.40 -15.45 -7.19
C HIS A 113 15.11 -16.21 -5.88
N HIS A 114 15.76 -15.79 -4.78
CA HIS A 114 15.50 -16.37 -3.46
C HIS A 114 14.04 -16.22 -3.05
N ILE A 115 13.46 -15.03 -3.15
CA ILE A 115 12.07 -14.76 -2.76
C ILE A 115 11.09 -15.59 -3.62
N VAL A 116 11.30 -15.64 -4.93
CA VAL A 116 10.48 -16.43 -5.85
C VAL A 116 10.51 -17.92 -5.45
N ASN A 117 11.69 -18.47 -5.19
CA ASN A 117 11.84 -19.88 -4.80
C ASN A 117 11.30 -20.14 -3.38
N HIS A 118 11.62 -19.29 -2.40
CA HIS A 118 11.16 -19.44 -1.03
C HIS A 118 9.63 -19.35 -0.94
N SER A 119 9.01 -18.38 -1.63
CA SER A 119 7.55 -18.26 -1.70
C SER A 119 6.90 -19.43 -2.42
N GLY A 120 7.62 -20.11 -3.31
CA GLY A 120 7.10 -21.14 -4.20
C GLY A 120 6.20 -20.55 -5.29
N ALA A 121 6.48 -19.33 -5.73
CA ALA A 121 5.72 -18.65 -6.78
C ALA A 121 5.65 -19.47 -8.07
N LYS A 122 4.46 -19.52 -8.66
CA LYS A 122 4.20 -20.26 -9.90
C LYS A 122 4.17 -19.35 -11.13
N ALA A 123 4.09 -18.04 -10.94
CA ALA A 123 4.26 -17.06 -12.00
C ALA A 123 5.13 -15.90 -11.50
N VAL A 124 5.86 -15.28 -12.43
CA VAL A 124 6.69 -14.09 -12.22
C VAL A 124 6.32 -13.06 -13.25
N LEU A 125 5.90 -11.88 -12.76
CA LEU A 125 5.60 -10.69 -13.56
C LEU A 125 6.72 -9.69 -13.32
N ALA A 126 7.54 -9.42 -14.33
CA ALA A 126 8.74 -8.61 -14.18
C ALA A 126 8.73 -7.38 -15.09
N GLY A 127 9.13 -6.22 -14.56
CA GLY A 127 9.47 -5.06 -15.38
C GLY A 127 10.75 -5.33 -16.18
N SER A 128 10.88 -4.71 -17.38
CA SER A 128 12.01 -4.94 -18.28
C SER A 128 13.36 -4.72 -17.61
N SER A 129 13.51 -3.62 -16.86
CA SER A 129 14.75 -3.31 -16.15
C SER A 129 15.15 -4.33 -15.08
N ASN A 130 14.18 -5.03 -14.48
CA ASN A 130 14.45 -6.09 -13.54
C ASN A 130 14.78 -7.39 -14.27
N TRP A 131 14.02 -7.70 -15.34
CA TRP A 131 14.18 -8.93 -16.12
C TRP A 131 15.56 -9.05 -16.76
N GLU A 132 16.13 -7.97 -17.28
CA GLU A 132 17.47 -7.94 -17.89
C GLU A 132 18.57 -8.59 -17.02
N ASN A 133 18.40 -8.57 -15.70
CA ASN A 133 19.35 -9.10 -14.72
C ASN A 133 18.88 -10.39 -14.05
N MET A 134 17.68 -10.89 -14.39
CA MET A 134 17.13 -12.13 -13.84
C MET A 134 17.47 -13.33 -14.74
N ASN A 135 17.44 -14.52 -14.13
CA ASN A 135 17.70 -15.78 -14.84
C ASN A 135 16.59 -16.79 -14.49
N GLU A 136 15.77 -17.14 -15.49
CA GLU A 136 14.66 -18.09 -15.33
C GLU A 136 15.11 -19.48 -14.85
N LYS A 137 16.33 -19.90 -15.19
CA LYS A 137 16.88 -21.20 -14.76
C LYS A 137 17.07 -21.27 -13.25
N MET A 138 17.23 -20.13 -12.59
CA MET A 138 17.33 -20.04 -11.14
C MET A 138 15.96 -20.15 -10.43
N MET A 139 14.85 -20.23 -11.20
CA MET A 139 13.46 -20.29 -10.70
C MET A 139 12.70 -21.46 -11.37
N PRO A 140 13.13 -22.72 -11.17
CA PRO A 140 12.69 -23.88 -11.98
C PRO A 140 11.20 -24.25 -11.78
N ASP A 141 10.60 -23.87 -10.66
CA ASP A 141 9.21 -24.18 -10.33
C ASP A 141 8.20 -23.20 -10.94
N VAL A 142 8.67 -22.10 -11.50
CA VAL A 142 7.83 -21.11 -12.17
C VAL A 142 7.27 -21.70 -13.47
N LYS A 143 5.97 -21.49 -13.69
CA LYS A 143 5.25 -21.95 -14.89
C LYS A 143 5.11 -20.86 -15.94
N LEU A 144 5.08 -19.60 -15.51
CA LEU A 144 4.85 -18.43 -16.37
C LEU A 144 5.80 -17.29 -16.00
N PHE A 145 6.55 -16.80 -16.97
CA PHE A 145 7.27 -15.53 -16.89
C PHE A 145 6.65 -14.54 -17.88
N MET A 146 6.22 -13.40 -17.41
CA MET A 146 5.54 -12.37 -18.19
C MET A 146 6.11 -10.97 -17.92
N MET A 147 6.21 -10.16 -18.97
CA MET A 147 6.64 -8.78 -18.86
C MET A 147 5.50 -7.89 -18.35
N LEU A 148 5.75 -7.08 -17.32
CA LEU A 148 4.77 -6.10 -16.79
C LEU A 148 4.46 -4.99 -17.79
N ASP A 149 5.47 -4.57 -18.55
CA ASP A 149 5.37 -3.39 -19.41
C ASP A 149 4.30 -3.55 -20.52
N ASN A 150 4.13 -4.77 -21.04
CA ASN A 150 3.27 -5.01 -22.20
C ASN A 150 2.53 -6.37 -22.18
N PHE A 151 2.62 -7.11 -21.09
CA PHE A 151 2.04 -8.45 -20.93
C PHE A 151 2.58 -9.49 -21.95
N SER A 152 3.76 -9.27 -22.53
CA SER A 152 4.40 -10.28 -23.39
C SER A 152 4.86 -11.49 -22.56
N ILE A 153 4.69 -12.68 -23.12
CA ILE A 153 5.13 -13.92 -22.48
C ILE A 153 6.62 -14.11 -22.74
N ILE A 154 7.41 -14.05 -21.69
CA ILE A 154 8.87 -14.28 -21.74
C ILE A 154 9.12 -15.77 -21.89
N ASP A 155 8.61 -16.58 -20.95
CA ASP A 155 8.59 -18.03 -21.04
C ASP A 155 7.35 -18.61 -20.35
N CYS A 156 6.91 -19.78 -20.79
CA CYS A 156 5.80 -20.49 -20.19
C CYS A 156 5.93 -21.99 -20.46
N LYS A 157 5.65 -22.83 -19.45
CA LYS A 157 5.64 -24.30 -19.62
C LYS A 157 4.60 -24.74 -20.63
N ASN A 158 3.42 -24.14 -20.65
CA ASN A 158 2.43 -24.33 -21.72
C ASN A 158 2.71 -23.34 -22.87
N LYS A 159 3.23 -23.85 -23.97
CA LYS A 159 3.61 -23.01 -25.13
C LYS A 159 2.42 -22.34 -25.84
N GLU A 160 1.20 -22.84 -25.65
CA GLU A 160 -0.02 -22.21 -26.20
C GLU A 160 -0.32 -20.85 -25.62
N VAL A 161 0.15 -20.54 -24.40
CA VAL A 161 -0.10 -19.27 -23.72
C VAL A 161 0.40 -18.06 -24.53
N ARG A 162 1.46 -18.21 -25.32
CA ARG A 162 1.93 -17.15 -26.24
C ARG A 162 0.88 -16.85 -27.30
N THR A 163 0.35 -17.87 -27.96
CA THR A 163 -0.71 -17.72 -28.96
C THR A 163 -1.98 -17.13 -28.36
N ILE A 164 -2.34 -17.57 -27.15
CA ILE A 164 -3.51 -17.04 -26.42
C ILE A 164 -3.31 -15.58 -26.11
N ARG A 165 -2.12 -15.18 -25.65
CA ARG A 165 -1.78 -13.78 -25.39
C ARG A 165 -1.91 -12.92 -26.64
N ASP A 166 -1.38 -13.38 -27.77
CA ASP A 166 -1.43 -12.64 -29.04
C ASP A 166 -2.87 -12.52 -29.58
N ARG A 167 -3.71 -13.50 -29.25
CA ARG A 167 -5.15 -13.53 -29.61
C ARG A 167 -6.06 -13.24 -28.42
N ILE A 168 -5.59 -12.55 -27.40
CA ILE A 168 -6.31 -12.37 -26.13
C ILE A 168 -7.69 -11.73 -26.32
N ASN A 169 -7.84 -10.83 -27.28
CA ASN A 169 -9.12 -10.20 -27.58
C ASN A 169 -10.15 -11.20 -28.13
N GLU A 170 -9.71 -12.23 -28.88
CA GLU A 170 -10.60 -13.29 -29.37
C GLU A 170 -11.05 -14.20 -28.23
N TYR A 171 -10.13 -14.59 -27.34
CA TYR A 171 -10.47 -15.39 -26.15
C TYR A 171 -11.40 -14.62 -25.20
N PHE A 172 -11.14 -13.34 -24.99
CA PHE A 172 -12.00 -12.47 -24.22
C PHE A 172 -13.40 -12.34 -24.87
N GLY A 173 -13.47 -12.14 -26.20
CA GLY A 173 -14.74 -12.06 -26.93
C GLY A 173 -15.53 -13.38 -26.92
N LYS A 174 -14.84 -14.54 -26.90
CA LYS A 174 -15.52 -15.84 -26.71
C LYS A 174 -16.13 -15.99 -25.32
N LYS A 175 -15.43 -15.49 -24.28
CA LYS A 175 -15.92 -15.50 -22.89
C LYS A 175 -17.09 -14.52 -22.70
N TYR A 176 -17.05 -13.39 -23.40
CA TYR A 176 -18.06 -12.31 -23.32
C TYR A 176 -18.60 -11.94 -24.72
N PRO A 177 -19.44 -12.80 -25.33
CA PRO A 177 -19.81 -12.68 -26.75
C PRO A 177 -20.72 -11.49 -27.08
N ARG A 178 -21.40 -10.90 -26.11
CA ARG A 178 -22.25 -9.71 -26.33
C ARG A 178 -21.47 -8.43 -26.02
N SER A 179 -21.13 -8.23 -24.74
CA SER A 179 -20.35 -7.10 -24.25
C SER A 179 -19.89 -7.42 -22.83
N PHE A 180 -18.77 -6.87 -22.41
CA PHE A 180 -18.33 -6.92 -21.02
C PHE A 180 -18.79 -5.66 -20.32
N THR A 181 -19.58 -5.81 -19.28
CA THR A 181 -20.24 -4.75 -18.51
C THR A 181 -19.86 -4.83 -17.03
N ALA A 182 -20.25 -3.85 -16.25
CA ALA A 182 -20.06 -3.86 -14.79
C ALA A 182 -20.69 -5.12 -14.12
N ASN A 183 -21.81 -5.64 -14.66
CA ASN A 183 -22.47 -6.84 -14.12
C ASN A 183 -21.67 -8.14 -14.34
N ASP A 184 -20.72 -8.14 -15.27
CA ASP A 184 -19.89 -9.30 -15.56
C ASP A 184 -18.67 -9.37 -14.64
N VAL A 185 -18.36 -8.29 -13.91
CA VAL A 185 -17.26 -8.27 -12.93
C VAL A 185 -17.66 -9.13 -11.74
N LYS A 186 -16.90 -10.21 -11.53
CA LYS A 186 -17.07 -11.15 -10.41
C LYS A 186 -15.72 -11.64 -9.98
N TYR A 187 -15.37 -11.35 -8.74
CA TYR A 187 -14.09 -11.72 -8.17
C TYR A 187 -14.18 -12.95 -7.26
N HIS A 188 -13.03 -13.45 -6.85
CA HIS A 188 -12.94 -14.54 -5.89
C HIS A 188 -13.72 -14.19 -4.60
N ILE A 189 -14.43 -15.17 -4.06
CA ILE A 189 -15.07 -15.06 -2.75
C ILE A 189 -14.07 -15.61 -1.74
N GLU A 190 -13.35 -14.71 -1.12
CA GLU A 190 -12.29 -15.03 -0.17
C GLU A 190 -12.82 -15.28 1.25
N ASP A 191 -12.13 -16.17 1.98
CA ASP A 191 -12.25 -16.24 3.44
C ASP A 191 -11.40 -15.12 4.08
N PRO A 192 -11.86 -14.43 5.13
CA PRO A 192 -11.09 -13.39 5.81
C PRO A 192 -9.69 -13.82 6.28
N GLU A 193 -9.51 -15.06 6.66
CA GLU A 193 -8.21 -15.63 7.07
C GLU A 193 -7.39 -16.21 5.92
N GLU A 194 -7.91 -16.21 4.70
CA GLU A 194 -7.17 -16.62 3.50
C GLU A 194 -5.98 -15.68 3.25
N LEU A 195 -4.83 -16.26 2.90
CA LEU A 195 -3.63 -15.50 2.57
C LEU A 195 -3.82 -14.70 1.28
N ALA A 196 -3.75 -13.38 1.37
CA ALA A 196 -3.87 -12.46 0.24
C ALA A 196 -2.50 -12.05 -0.31
N VAL A 197 -1.61 -11.61 0.58
CA VAL A 197 -0.30 -11.07 0.22
C VAL A 197 0.79 -11.71 1.05
N LEU A 198 1.87 -12.11 0.38
CA LEU A 198 3.11 -12.53 1.02
C LEU A 198 4.18 -11.46 0.78
N ASN A 199 4.35 -10.56 1.74
CA ASN A 199 5.24 -9.41 1.62
C ASN A 199 6.59 -9.67 2.30
N TYR A 200 7.70 -9.45 1.59
CA TYR A 200 9.04 -9.68 2.12
C TYR A 200 9.66 -8.38 2.62
N THR A 201 9.94 -8.33 3.92
CA THR A 201 10.60 -7.17 4.53
C THR A 201 12.11 -7.25 4.33
N SER A 202 12.75 -6.08 4.15
CA SER A 202 14.20 -5.95 4.15
C SER A 202 14.73 -6.09 5.59
N GLY A 203 14.84 -7.32 6.10
CA GLY A 203 15.39 -7.56 7.43
C GLY A 203 16.88 -7.18 7.52
N THR A 204 17.32 -6.77 8.71
CA THR A 204 18.74 -6.54 9.04
C THR A 204 19.58 -7.81 9.07
N THR A 205 18.95 -8.98 9.01
CA THR A 205 19.57 -10.31 8.91
C THR A 205 19.57 -10.79 7.45
N SER A 206 20.49 -11.65 7.09
CA SER A 206 20.83 -12.10 5.73
C SER A 206 19.69 -12.61 4.84
N PHE A 207 18.48 -12.82 5.36
CA PHE A 207 17.30 -13.23 4.57
C PHE A 207 16.05 -12.48 5.01
N SER A 208 15.32 -11.90 4.02
CA SER A 208 14.02 -11.25 4.21
C SER A 208 12.98 -12.23 4.75
N LYS A 209 12.21 -11.82 5.76
CA LYS A 209 11.07 -12.61 6.28
C LYS A 209 9.84 -12.36 5.41
N GLY A 210 9.13 -13.43 5.03
CA GLY A 210 7.85 -13.33 4.32
C GLY A 210 6.71 -13.13 5.31
N VAL A 211 6.15 -11.95 5.37
CA VAL A 211 5.00 -11.60 6.21
C VAL A 211 3.73 -12.06 5.53
N MET A 212 2.92 -12.88 6.19
CA MET A 212 1.67 -13.41 5.66
C MET A 212 0.49 -12.49 6.02
N ILE A 213 0.01 -11.73 5.03
CA ILE A 213 -1.11 -10.78 5.19
C ILE A 213 -2.40 -11.43 4.71
N PRO A 214 -3.39 -11.65 5.60
CA PRO A 214 -4.70 -12.19 5.24
C PRO A 214 -5.62 -11.12 4.63
N TYR A 215 -6.71 -11.55 3.97
CA TYR A 215 -7.70 -10.64 3.41
C TYR A 215 -8.36 -9.74 4.47
N ARG A 216 -8.60 -10.22 5.71
CA ARG A 216 -9.14 -9.39 6.79
C ARG A 216 -8.26 -8.16 7.09
N SER A 217 -6.93 -8.31 6.98
CA SER A 217 -6.00 -7.20 7.18
C SER A 217 -6.12 -6.15 6.06
N LEU A 218 -6.20 -6.59 4.79
CA LEU A 218 -6.43 -5.68 3.67
C LEU A 218 -7.79 -4.97 3.80
N TRP A 219 -8.85 -5.72 4.13
CA TRP A 219 -10.17 -5.15 4.35
C TRP A 219 -10.16 -4.10 5.46
N SER A 220 -9.62 -4.44 6.63
CA SER A 220 -9.62 -3.56 7.80
C SER A 220 -8.86 -2.25 7.56
N ASN A 221 -7.68 -2.31 6.91
CA ASN A 221 -6.92 -1.12 6.53
C ASN A 221 -7.67 -0.26 5.50
N THR A 222 -8.27 -0.88 4.49
CA THR A 222 -9.00 -0.18 3.43
C THR A 222 -10.30 0.43 3.96
N GLN A 223 -11.04 -0.30 4.79
CA GLN A 223 -12.28 0.18 5.41
C GLN A 223 -11.99 1.34 6.38
N PHE A 224 -10.92 1.24 7.18
CA PHE A 224 -10.50 2.33 8.05
C PHE A 224 -10.27 3.63 7.27
N ALA A 225 -9.50 3.56 6.19
CA ALA A 225 -9.25 4.74 5.36
C ALA A 225 -10.53 5.25 4.68
N TYR A 226 -11.45 4.36 4.28
CA TYR A 226 -12.76 4.75 3.77
C TYR A 226 -13.56 5.55 4.79
N ASP A 227 -13.59 5.13 6.05
CA ASP A 227 -14.36 5.73 7.12
C ASP A 227 -13.72 7.02 7.66
N ARG A 228 -12.39 7.06 7.74
CA ARG A 228 -11.64 8.12 8.43
C ARG A 228 -11.05 9.20 7.52
N LEU A 229 -11.11 9.03 6.19
CA LEU A 229 -10.71 10.05 5.21
C LEU A 229 -11.93 10.53 4.41
N PRO A 230 -12.93 11.18 5.05
CA PRO A 230 -14.19 11.57 4.39
C PRO A 230 -14.01 12.66 3.34
N PHE A 231 -12.87 13.35 3.35
CA PHE A 231 -12.53 14.41 2.40
C PHE A 231 -12.02 13.88 1.05
N ILE A 232 -11.88 12.57 0.88
CA ILE A 232 -11.53 11.92 -0.40
C ILE A 232 -12.80 11.45 -1.09
N HIS A 233 -12.97 11.84 -2.34
CA HIS A 233 -14.17 11.58 -3.13
C HIS A 233 -13.84 10.85 -4.44
N PRO A 234 -14.84 10.19 -5.06
CA PRO A 234 -14.66 9.61 -6.39
C PRO A 234 -14.18 10.64 -7.41
N GLY A 235 -13.19 10.26 -8.22
CA GLY A 235 -12.54 11.14 -9.20
C GLY A 235 -11.42 12.01 -8.67
N ASP A 236 -11.18 12.06 -7.36
CA ASP A 236 -10.03 12.75 -6.79
C ASP A 236 -8.71 12.12 -7.28
N ASN A 237 -7.70 12.96 -7.46
CA ASN A 237 -6.39 12.52 -7.91
C ASN A 237 -5.50 12.12 -6.73
N ILE A 238 -4.77 11.03 -6.90
CA ILE A 238 -3.73 10.56 -5.97
C ILE A 238 -2.45 10.34 -6.75
N VAL A 239 -1.32 10.78 -6.22
CA VAL A 239 0.01 10.48 -6.80
C VAL A 239 0.61 9.29 -6.05
N CYS A 240 0.81 8.19 -6.78
CA CYS A 240 1.48 7.00 -6.24
C CYS A 240 2.99 7.13 -6.47
N MET A 241 3.70 7.54 -5.42
CA MET A 241 5.15 7.75 -5.43
C MET A 241 5.93 6.81 -4.50
N LEU A 242 5.27 6.24 -3.50
CA LEU A 242 5.88 5.24 -2.63
C LEU A 242 5.92 3.88 -3.35
N PRO A 243 6.93 3.03 -3.10
CA PRO A 243 7.00 1.73 -3.75
C PRO A 243 5.75 0.88 -3.45
N MET A 244 5.06 0.42 -4.48
CA MET A 244 3.86 -0.41 -4.35
C MET A 244 4.15 -1.80 -3.74
N ALA A 245 5.40 -2.23 -3.74
CA ALA A 245 5.82 -3.45 -3.04
C ALA A 245 5.95 -3.25 -1.51
N HIS A 246 5.86 -2.02 -1.00
CA HIS A 246 5.73 -1.73 0.42
C HIS A 246 4.28 -1.54 0.82
N MET A 247 3.87 -2.14 1.94
CA MET A 247 2.47 -2.10 2.40
C MET A 247 1.94 -0.68 2.61
N TYR A 248 2.77 0.29 3.03
CA TYR A 248 2.36 1.67 3.24
C TYR A 248 1.87 2.34 1.94
N GLY A 249 2.68 2.32 0.88
CA GLY A 249 2.29 2.84 -0.44
C GLY A 249 1.14 2.04 -1.05
N LEU A 250 1.20 0.72 -0.97
CA LEU A 250 0.16 -0.16 -1.51
C LEU A 250 -1.20 0.12 -0.87
N ALA A 251 -1.29 0.12 0.46
CA ALA A 251 -2.56 0.24 1.16
C ALA A 251 -3.23 1.60 0.91
N PHE A 252 -2.50 2.70 1.01
CA PHE A 252 -3.11 4.02 1.05
C PHE A 252 -3.04 4.80 -0.27
N GLU A 253 -1.98 4.63 -1.09
CA GLU A 253 -1.95 5.25 -2.42
C GLU A 253 -2.75 4.44 -3.45
N VAL A 254 -2.96 3.12 -3.25
CA VAL A 254 -3.57 2.26 -4.25
C VAL A 254 -4.87 1.61 -3.76
N LEU A 255 -4.85 0.77 -2.71
CA LEU A 255 -6.04 0.00 -2.30
C LEU A 255 -7.18 0.92 -1.85
N ASN A 256 -6.87 1.88 -0.96
CA ASN A 256 -7.84 2.86 -0.51
C ASN A 256 -8.34 3.74 -1.66
N SER A 257 -7.45 4.20 -2.52
CA SER A 257 -7.80 5.05 -3.67
C SER A 257 -8.74 4.36 -4.65
N VAL A 258 -8.48 3.07 -4.94
CA VAL A 258 -9.40 2.27 -5.76
C VAL A 258 -10.74 2.09 -5.07
N ASN A 259 -10.77 1.79 -3.77
CA ASN A 259 -12.01 1.64 -3.02
C ASN A 259 -12.86 2.93 -2.99
N LYS A 260 -12.20 4.10 -2.98
CA LYS A 260 -12.85 5.43 -3.03
C LYS A 260 -13.21 5.90 -4.45
N GLY A 261 -12.86 5.16 -5.49
CA GLY A 261 -13.09 5.59 -6.88
C GLY A 261 -12.17 6.72 -7.35
N CYS A 262 -10.99 6.85 -6.76
CA CYS A 262 -10.01 7.88 -7.12
C CYS A 262 -9.24 7.55 -8.41
N HIS A 263 -8.63 8.58 -8.98
CA HIS A 263 -7.70 8.47 -10.11
C HIS A 263 -6.25 8.43 -9.60
N VAL A 264 -5.59 7.29 -9.72
CA VAL A 264 -4.21 7.10 -9.26
C VAL A 264 -3.21 7.36 -10.40
N HIS A 265 -2.26 8.27 -10.15
CA HIS A 265 -1.16 8.62 -11.06
C HIS A 265 0.15 8.00 -10.58
N PHE A 266 0.64 7.00 -11.28
CA PHE A 266 1.86 6.28 -10.91
C PHE A 266 3.11 6.99 -11.40
N LEU A 267 4.05 7.29 -10.50
CA LEU A 267 5.38 7.74 -10.88
C LEU A 267 6.22 6.55 -11.32
N THR A 268 6.34 6.36 -12.63
CA THR A 268 7.05 5.22 -13.25
C THR A 268 8.58 5.37 -13.22
N ARG A 269 9.07 6.56 -12.87
CA ARG A 269 10.49 6.88 -12.72
C ARG A 269 10.84 7.00 -11.23
N THR A 270 12.12 6.85 -10.91
CA THR A 270 12.61 7.09 -9.54
C THR A 270 12.20 8.49 -9.06
N PRO A 271 11.44 8.61 -7.97
CA PRO A 271 10.97 9.89 -7.47
C PRO A 271 12.15 10.78 -7.06
N SER A 272 12.41 11.84 -7.82
CA SER A 272 13.31 12.91 -7.41
C SER A 272 12.50 14.11 -6.93
N PRO A 273 13.05 15.00 -6.09
CA PRO A 273 12.32 16.20 -5.64
C PRO A 273 11.74 17.05 -6.77
N LYS A 274 12.41 17.08 -7.92
CA LYS A 274 11.93 17.80 -9.12
C LYS A 274 10.72 17.10 -9.73
N ILE A 275 10.80 15.78 -9.97
CA ILE A 275 9.71 14.99 -10.56
C ILE A 275 8.47 15.01 -9.63
N ILE A 276 8.68 14.88 -8.33
CA ILE A 276 7.60 14.95 -7.34
C ILE A 276 6.91 16.33 -7.39
N ALA A 277 7.66 17.41 -7.38
CA ALA A 277 7.09 18.75 -7.43
C ALA A 277 6.33 19.02 -8.74
N GLU A 278 6.86 18.58 -9.89
CA GLU A 278 6.18 18.67 -11.19
C GLU A 278 4.88 17.85 -11.20
N ALA A 279 4.91 16.63 -10.65
CA ALA A 279 3.73 15.77 -10.56
C ALA A 279 2.66 16.40 -9.66
N PHE A 280 3.04 16.90 -8.49
CA PHE A 280 2.09 17.56 -7.57
C PHE A 280 1.48 18.83 -8.18
N ALA A 281 2.27 19.65 -8.87
CA ALA A 281 1.77 20.85 -9.52
C ALA A 281 0.76 20.53 -10.65
N THR A 282 0.96 19.41 -11.35
CA THR A 282 0.12 18.99 -12.48
C THR A 282 -1.11 18.21 -12.01
N VAL A 283 -0.91 17.23 -11.15
CA VAL A 283 -1.96 16.28 -10.70
C VAL A 283 -2.82 16.88 -9.60
N ARG A 284 -2.24 17.69 -8.71
CA ARG A 284 -2.91 18.33 -7.58
C ARG A 284 -3.64 17.31 -6.68
N PRO A 285 -2.90 16.38 -6.04
CA PRO A 285 -3.50 15.28 -5.29
C PRO A 285 -4.35 15.76 -4.10
N ALA A 286 -5.40 14.99 -3.76
CA ALA A 286 -6.27 15.26 -2.61
C ALA A 286 -5.65 14.78 -1.28
N LEU A 287 -4.82 13.75 -1.33
CA LEU A 287 -4.06 13.19 -0.21
C LEU A 287 -2.61 12.97 -0.65
N ILE A 288 -1.67 13.23 0.24
CA ILE A 288 -0.25 12.96 0.01
C ILE A 288 0.29 12.02 1.09
N LEU A 289 0.91 10.93 0.67
CA LEU A 289 1.65 10.04 1.56
C LEU A 289 3.14 10.27 1.37
N ALA A 290 3.86 10.46 2.46
CA ALA A 290 5.28 10.76 2.39
C ALA A 290 6.08 9.99 3.46
N VAL A 291 7.34 9.73 3.15
CA VAL A 291 8.32 9.34 4.18
C VAL A 291 9.01 10.61 4.70
N PRO A 292 9.45 10.64 5.97
CA PRO A 292 10.07 11.82 6.58
C PRO A 292 11.16 12.45 5.74
N LEU A 293 12.02 11.63 5.13
CA LEU A 293 13.15 12.09 4.33
C LEU A 293 12.77 13.04 3.18
N ILE A 294 11.59 12.85 2.56
CA ILE A 294 11.11 13.71 1.47
C ILE A 294 10.75 15.09 2.04
N ILE A 295 9.96 15.12 3.10
CA ILE A 295 9.50 16.36 3.74
C ILE A 295 10.70 17.13 4.33
N GLU A 296 11.58 16.43 5.04
CA GLU A 296 12.77 17.01 5.65
C GLU A 296 13.70 17.64 4.61
N LYS A 297 13.93 16.99 3.49
CA LYS A 297 14.74 17.55 2.39
C LYS A 297 14.12 18.82 1.81
N ILE A 298 12.79 18.85 1.63
CA ILE A 298 12.09 20.05 1.13
C ILE A 298 12.26 21.19 2.12
N ILE A 299 12.01 20.95 3.41
CA ILE A 299 12.05 21.98 4.44
C ILE A 299 13.49 22.47 4.68
N LYS A 300 14.43 21.56 4.93
CA LYS A 300 15.82 21.92 5.22
C LYS A 300 16.53 22.61 4.04
N ASN A 301 16.22 22.22 2.80
CA ASN A 301 16.93 22.75 1.63
C ASN A 301 16.25 23.96 0.99
N LYS A 302 14.93 24.12 1.14
CA LYS A 302 14.18 25.19 0.48
C LYS A 302 13.60 26.21 1.44
N VAL A 303 13.17 25.79 2.62
CA VAL A 303 12.44 26.66 3.55
C VAL A 303 13.36 27.27 4.60
N PHE A 304 14.16 26.47 5.30
CA PHE A 304 15.06 26.99 6.35
C PHE A 304 16.04 28.05 5.86
N PRO A 305 16.70 27.91 4.66
CA PRO A 305 17.54 28.98 4.15
C PRO A 305 16.80 30.30 3.88
N GLU A 306 15.53 30.25 3.52
CA GLU A 306 14.69 31.46 3.36
C GLU A 306 14.41 32.13 4.68
N LEU A 307 14.15 31.33 5.75
CA LEU A 307 13.91 31.84 7.12
C LEU A 307 15.14 32.50 7.72
N GLU A 308 16.35 32.08 7.33
CA GLU A 308 17.63 32.64 7.79
C GLU A 308 17.94 34.02 7.22
N LYS A 309 17.22 34.48 6.17
CA LYS A 309 17.41 35.81 5.60
C LYS A 309 17.15 36.91 6.65
N PRO A 310 18.05 37.92 6.79
CA PRO A 310 17.97 38.92 7.84
C PRO A 310 16.61 39.66 7.93
N LEU A 311 16.02 39.97 6.78
CA LEU A 311 14.71 40.61 6.69
C LEU A 311 13.60 39.71 7.25
N ILE A 312 13.59 38.42 6.90
CA ILE A 312 12.58 37.46 7.37
C ILE A 312 12.74 37.24 8.87
N LYS A 313 13.98 37.07 9.37
CA LYS A 313 14.25 36.97 10.81
C LYS A 313 13.76 38.20 11.59
N LEU A 314 13.90 39.39 11.01
CA LEU A 314 13.39 40.62 11.64
C LEU A 314 11.85 40.62 11.67
N LEU A 315 11.21 40.31 10.56
CA LEU A 315 9.74 40.27 10.45
C LEU A 315 9.11 39.23 11.38
N LEU A 316 9.77 38.08 11.58
CA LEU A 316 9.32 37.02 12.50
C LEU A 316 9.41 37.43 14.00
N LYS A 317 10.10 38.54 14.33
CA LYS A 317 10.16 39.09 15.71
C LYS A 317 9.12 40.15 15.97
N VAL A 318 8.37 40.62 14.97
CA VAL A 318 7.39 41.69 15.09
C VAL A 318 6.01 41.08 15.30
N PRO A 319 5.33 41.31 16.45
CA PRO A 319 3.98 40.83 16.71
C PRO A 319 3.02 41.18 15.57
N TYR A 320 2.06 40.31 15.26
CA TYR A 320 1.12 40.37 14.14
C TYR A 320 1.74 40.27 12.72
N ILE A 321 3.01 40.61 12.53
CA ILE A 321 3.71 40.42 11.25
C ILE A 321 4.22 38.97 11.15
N ASP A 322 4.69 38.43 12.27
CA ASP A 322 5.15 37.01 12.33
C ASP A 322 4.08 36.04 11.87
N GLN A 323 2.82 36.20 12.30
CA GLN A 323 1.70 35.37 11.86
C GLN A 323 1.51 35.46 10.34
N LYS A 324 1.47 36.68 9.77
CA LYS A 324 1.33 36.86 8.33
C LYS A 324 2.50 36.26 7.52
N VAL A 325 3.71 36.32 8.06
CA VAL A 325 4.89 35.71 7.45
C VAL A 325 4.76 34.19 7.46
N ARG A 326 4.35 33.60 8.60
CA ARG A 326 4.10 32.14 8.72
C ARG A 326 3.01 31.66 7.77
N GLU A 327 1.89 32.35 7.69
CA GLU A 327 0.80 32.07 6.74
C GLU A 327 1.29 32.08 5.28
N LYS A 328 2.11 33.06 4.88
CA LYS A 328 2.70 33.11 3.54
C LYS A 328 3.68 31.95 3.27
N ILE A 329 4.42 31.54 4.30
CA ILE A 329 5.32 30.38 4.19
C ILE A 329 4.49 29.10 4.01
N ALA A 330 3.44 28.92 4.83
CA ALA A 330 2.53 27.79 4.73
C ALA A 330 1.90 27.72 3.33
N GLN A 331 1.33 28.82 2.84
CA GLN A 331 0.74 28.89 1.49
C GLN A 331 1.74 28.54 0.38
N LYS A 332 2.99 29.04 0.48
CA LYS A 332 4.05 28.71 -0.47
C LYS A 332 4.42 27.22 -0.42
N LEU A 333 4.49 26.68 0.79
CA LEU A 333 4.79 25.27 0.99
C LEU A 333 3.64 24.39 0.46
N GLU A 334 2.39 24.74 0.78
CA GLU A 334 1.20 24.05 0.23
C GLU A 334 1.14 24.11 -1.29
N ALA A 335 1.43 25.26 -1.89
CA ALA A 335 1.48 25.40 -3.34
C ALA A 335 2.55 24.48 -3.97
N SER A 336 3.67 24.22 -3.28
CA SER A 336 4.70 23.30 -3.76
C SER A 336 4.26 21.82 -3.77
N PHE A 337 3.20 21.50 -3.02
CA PHE A 337 2.52 20.22 -3.00
C PHE A 337 1.23 20.17 -3.85
N GLY A 338 1.05 21.14 -4.75
CA GLY A 338 -0.11 21.23 -5.66
C GLY A 338 -1.31 21.99 -5.10
N GLY A 339 -1.31 22.36 -3.81
CA GLY A 339 -2.29 23.24 -3.16
C GLY A 339 -3.71 22.68 -3.00
N ASN A 340 -3.95 21.40 -3.35
CA ASN A 340 -5.28 20.79 -3.32
C ASN A 340 -5.45 19.73 -2.23
N PHE A 341 -4.36 19.31 -1.59
CA PHE A 341 -4.41 18.23 -0.60
C PHE A 341 -5.13 18.68 0.69
N SER A 342 -5.85 17.74 1.30
CA SER A 342 -6.47 17.94 2.61
C SER A 342 -5.43 17.78 3.73
N GLU A 343 -4.55 16.77 3.60
CA GLU A 343 -3.45 16.55 4.53
C GLU A 343 -2.28 15.80 3.88
N ILE A 344 -1.13 15.86 4.54
CA ILE A 344 0.04 15.02 4.25
C ILE A 344 0.20 14.02 5.39
N VAL A 345 0.10 12.74 5.11
CA VAL A 345 0.39 11.68 6.08
C VAL A 345 1.87 11.31 5.98
N ILE A 346 2.59 11.40 7.07
CA ILE A 346 4.01 11.06 7.17
C ILE A 346 4.13 9.75 7.93
N GLY A 347 4.79 8.75 7.33
CA GLY A 347 4.91 7.43 7.91
C GLY A 347 6.17 6.69 7.49
N GLY A 348 6.37 5.50 8.05
CA GLY A 348 7.48 4.60 7.71
C GLY A 348 8.79 4.87 8.46
N ALA A 349 8.94 6.00 9.15
CA ALA A 349 10.05 6.32 10.04
C ALA A 349 9.68 7.52 10.92
N ALA A 350 10.46 7.76 11.99
CA ALA A 350 10.28 8.95 12.84
C ALA A 350 10.66 10.23 12.08
N ILE A 351 9.83 11.27 12.19
CA ILE A 351 10.12 12.60 11.63
C ILE A 351 11.12 13.34 12.52
N ASN A 352 11.98 14.15 11.91
CA ASN A 352 12.90 15.03 12.62
C ASN A 352 12.13 16.05 13.46
N LYS A 353 12.44 16.13 14.76
CA LYS A 353 11.73 16.99 15.73
C LYS A 353 11.75 18.48 15.36
N GLU A 354 12.86 19.01 14.82
CA GLU A 354 12.96 20.39 14.37
C GLU A 354 12.00 20.69 13.22
N VAL A 355 11.94 19.77 12.24
CA VAL A 355 11.05 19.86 11.09
C VAL A 355 9.59 19.77 11.53
N GLU A 356 9.26 18.85 12.42
CA GLU A 356 7.91 18.72 12.96
C GLU A 356 7.48 19.96 13.72
N THR A 357 8.36 20.50 14.60
CA THR A 357 8.10 21.75 15.32
C THR A 357 7.87 22.91 14.36
N PHE A 358 8.64 22.98 13.29
CA PHE A 358 8.45 24.00 12.27
C PHE A 358 7.08 23.86 11.57
N LEU A 359 6.71 22.67 11.10
CA LEU A 359 5.41 22.41 10.45
C LEU A 359 4.24 22.83 11.36
N LYS A 360 4.30 22.46 12.64
CA LYS A 360 3.29 22.87 13.62
C LYS A 360 3.27 24.39 13.81
N SER A 361 4.42 25.06 13.80
CA SER A 361 4.53 26.51 14.00
C SER A 361 3.90 27.36 12.89
N ILE A 362 3.70 26.77 11.70
CA ILE A 362 3.07 27.41 10.53
C ILE A 362 1.67 26.86 10.25
N ASP A 363 1.12 26.06 11.16
CA ASP A 363 -0.18 25.39 11.03
C ASP A 363 -0.33 24.60 9.71
N PHE A 364 0.73 23.88 9.34
CA PHE A 364 0.76 23.08 8.11
C PHE A 364 -0.06 21.80 8.29
N ARG A 365 -0.82 21.40 7.27
CA ARG A 365 -1.72 20.24 7.28
C ARG A 365 -0.96 18.93 7.16
N TYR A 366 -0.36 18.44 8.23
CA TYR A 366 0.33 17.18 8.30
C TYR A 366 -0.12 16.34 9.48
N THR A 367 0.07 15.05 9.38
CA THR A 367 -0.07 14.09 10.47
C THR A 367 1.03 13.04 10.39
N VAL A 368 1.28 12.34 11.48
CA VAL A 368 2.21 11.21 11.53
C VAL A 368 1.45 9.95 11.87
N GLY A 369 1.55 8.94 11.00
CA GLY A 369 1.00 7.61 11.25
C GLY A 369 2.08 6.61 11.60
N TYR A 370 1.71 5.58 12.37
CA TYR A 370 2.57 4.46 12.72
C TYR A 370 2.00 3.15 12.22
N GLY A 371 2.89 2.30 11.72
CA GLY A 371 2.55 0.99 11.23
C GLY A 371 3.76 0.17 10.84
N MET A 372 3.51 -1.09 10.55
CA MET A 372 4.52 -2.06 10.14
C MET A 372 3.91 -3.07 9.17
N THR A 373 4.75 -3.73 8.36
CA THR A 373 4.28 -4.71 7.38
C THR A 373 3.42 -5.80 8.02
N GLU A 374 3.76 -6.22 9.23
CA GLU A 374 3.06 -7.21 10.04
C GLU A 374 1.63 -6.79 10.46
N CYS A 375 1.26 -5.52 10.21
CA CYS A 375 -0.08 -4.97 10.45
C CYS A 375 -0.80 -4.49 9.18
N GLY A 376 -0.30 -4.78 8.02
CA GLY A 376 -0.88 -4.59 6.71
C GLY A 376 -1.28 -3.20 6.21
N PRO A 377 -0.72 -2.00 6.60
CA PRO A 377 0.34 -1.79 7.58
C PRO A 377 -0.08 -1.10 8.89
N LEU A 378 -1.30 -0.53 9.03
CA LEU A 378 -1.62 0.55 9.95
C LEU A 378 -1.89 0.08 11.39
N VAL A 379 -1.30 0.79 12.34
CA VAL A 379 -1.53 0.63 13.78
C VAL A 379 -2.16 1.87 14.38
N SER A 380 -1.64 3.07 14.06
CA SER A 380 -2.20 4.33 14.57
C SER A 380 -2.15 5.46 13.54
N TYR A 381 -3.12 6.36 13.69
CA TYR A 381 -3.31 7.54 12.84
C TYR A 381 -4.26 8.51 13.56
N GLU A 382 -4.12 9.81 13.28
CA GLU A 382 -5.06 10.87 13.66
C GLU A 382 -5.11 11.89 12.53
N GLN A 383 -6.26 12.53 12.30
CA GLN A 383 -6.39 13.62 11.33
C GLN A 383 -5.55 14.83 11.74
N TRP A 384 -5.05 15.57 10.77
CA TRP A 384 -4.08 16.67 11.01
C TRP A 384 -4.57 17.75 11.97
N ASP A 385 -5.87 18.05 11.98
CA ASP A 385 -6.49 19.10 12.81
C ASP A 385 -6.60 18.73 14.29
N THR A 386 -6.67 17.43 14.59
CA THR A 386 -6.69 16.87 15.96
C THR A 386 -5.37 16.21 16.34
N PHE A 387 -4.42 16.12 15.40
CA PHE A 387 -3.12 15.48 15.61
C PHE A 387 -2.28 16.17 16.67
N LYS A 388 -1.78 15.40 17.64
CA LYS A 388 -0.90 15.84 18.71
C LYS A 388 0.56 15.73 18.26
N GLN A 389 1.27 16.86 18.21
CA GLN A 389 2.69 16.90 17.87
C GLN A 389 3.52 15.96 18.76
N GLY A 390 4.44 15.23 18.17
CA GLY A 390 5.31 14.26 18.85
C GLY A 390 4.66 12.92 19.14
N SER A 391 3.39 12.72 18.73
CA SER A 391 2.72 11.43 18.77
C SER A 391 2.75 10.75 17.38
N VAL A 392 2.16 9.57 17.29
CA VAL A 392 1.88 8.86 16.04
C VAL A 392 0.37 8.66 15.83
N GLY A 393 -0.44 9.46 16.52
CA GLY A 393 -1.89 9.39 16.48
C GLY A 393 -2.49 8.32 17.39
N ARG A 394 -3.79 8.14 17.29
CA ARG A 394 -4.58 7.17 18.07
C ARG A 394 -4.58 5.80 17.39
N VAL A 395 -4.78 4.75 18.21
CA VAL A 395 -4.99 3.41 17.66
C VAL A 395 -6.16 3.39 16.69
N VAL A 396 -5.98 2.72 15.57
CA VAL A 396 -7.03 2.66 14.54
C VAL A 396 -8.16 1.70 14.91
N ASP A 397 -9.33 1.89 14.30
CA ASP A 397 -10.47 1.01 14.50
C ASP A 397 -10.09 -0.46 14.26
N ARG A 398 -10.65 -1.37 15.05
CA ARG A 398 -10.41 -2.82 14.99
C ARG A 398 -8.98 -3.26 15.37
N MET A 399 -8.22 -2.35 16.02
CA MET A 399 -6.92 -2.64 16.63
C MET A 399 -6.94 -2.28 18.11
N GLU A 400 -6.08 -2.94 18.87
CA GLU A 400 -5.76 -2.64 20.25
C GLU A 400 -4.24 -2.41 20.38
N ILE A 401 -3.85 -1.54 21.30
CA ILE A 401 -2.46 -1.26 21.62
C ILE A 401 -2.25 -1.34 23.13
N ARG A 402 -1.10 -1.81 23.56
CA ARG A 402 -0.61 -1.69 24.94
C ARG A 402 0.90 -1.50 24.93
N ILE A 403 1.41 -0.89 25.98
CA ILE A 403 2.84 -0.78 26.25
C ILE A 403 3.21 -1.81 27.30
N ASP A 404 4.28 -2.56 27.08
CA ASP A 404 4.83 -3.53 28.03
C ASP A 404 5.62 -2.77 29.13
N SER A 405 4.89 -2.12 30.03
CA SER A 405 5.39 -1.32 31.15
C SER A 405 4.38 -1.31 32.28
N ASN A 406 4.85 -1.08 33.53
CA ASN A 406 3.99 -0.89 34.70
C ASN A 406 3.35 0.52 34.75
N ASP A 407 3.95 1.49 34.08
CA ASP A 407 3.44 2.86 33.92
C ASP A 407 3.52 3.27 32.44
N PRO A 408 2.56 2.84 31.62
CA PRO A 408 2.57 3.06 30.16
C PRO A 408 2.64 4.56 29.74
N GLU A 409 2.22 5.45 30.62
CA GLU A 409 2.24 6.89 30.34
C GLU A 409 3.63 7.49 30.50
N ASN A 410 4.40 7.04 31.48
CA ASN A 410 5.66 7.69 31.88
C ASN A 410 6.90 6.80 31.63
N GLU A 411 6.72 5.49 31.52
CA GLU A 411 7.81 4.55 31.29
C GLU A 411 7.74 3.98 29.87
N VAL A 412 8.86 4.10 29.16
CA VAL A 412 9.01 3.54 27.82
C VAL A 412 9.01 2.01 27.90
N GLY A 413 8.12 1.37 27.17
CA GLY A 413 8.06 -0.07 27.01
C GLY A 413 7.89 -0.49 25.57
N GLU A 414 7.92 -1.79 25.29
CA GLU A 414 7.65 -2.31 23.95
C GLU A 414 6.17 -2.13 23.60
N ILE A 415 5.94 -1.67 22.36
CA ILE A 415 4.59 -1.56 21.82
C ILE A 415 4.09 -2.95 21.42
N LEU A 416 2.97 -3.37 21.98
CA LEU A 416 2.27 -4.58 21.58
C LEU A 416 0.95 -4.20 20.93
N VAL A 417 0.59 -4.93 19.87
CA VAL A 417 -0.64 -4.68 19.10
C VAL A 417 -1.45 -5.95 18.90
N ARG A 418 -2.76 -5.81 18.80
CA ARG A 418 -3.68 -6.91 18.54
C ARG A 418 -4.83 -6.41 17.69
N GLY A 419 -5.36 -7.23 16.77
CA GLY A 419 -6.54 -6.88 16.00
C GLY A 419 -6.54 -7.39 14.57
N MET A 420 -7.49 -6.88 13.79
CA MET A 420 -7.75 -7.38 12.43
C MET A 420 -6.63 -7.12 11.44
N ASN A 421 -5.80 -6.11 11.70
CA ASN A 421 -4.68 -5.77 10.81
C ASN A 421 -3.51 -6.75 10.93
N VAL A 422 -3.40 -7.50 12.05
CA VAL A 422 -2.24 -8.33 12.36
C VAL A 422 -2.12 -9.52 11.40
N MET A 423 -0.88 -9.79 10.97
CA MET A 423 -0.49 -10.88 10.07
C MET A 423 -0.89 -12.27 10.60
N LEU A 424 -0.83 -13.28 9.74
CA LEU A 424 -0.94 -14.70 10.13
C LEU A 424 0.37 -15.24 10.74
N GLY A 425 1.49 -14.57 10.52
CA GLY A 425 2.83 -14.97 10.93
C GLY A 425 3.84 -14.87 9.80
N TYR A 426 5.04 -15.42 10.02
CA TYR A 426 6.11 -15.45 9.02
C TYR A 426 6.10 -16.77 8.24
N TYR A 427 6.06 -16.66 6.92
CA TYR A 427 5.96 -17.80 6.01
C TYR A 427 7.16 -18.73 6.14
N LYS A 428 6.88 -20.03 6.37
CA LYS A 428 7.89 -21.09 6.60
C LYS A 428 8.86 -20.78 7.75
N ASN A 429 8.45 -19.94 8.70
CA ASN A 429 9.29 -19.59 9.85
C ASN A 429 8.47 -19.56 11.16
N PRO A 430 8.06 -20.73 11.68
CA PRO A 430 7.26 -20.84 12.89
C PRO A 430 7.99 -20.36 14.15
N GLU A 431 9.33 -20.47 14.19
CA GLU A 431 10.12 -20.00 15.32
C GLU A 431 10.10 -18.47 15.42
N ALA A 432 10.34 -17.76 14.31
CA ALA A 432 10.23 -16.31 14.28
C ALA A 432 8.79 -15.83 14.57
N THR A 433 7.78 -16.57 14.10
CA THR A 433 6.37 -16.28 14.39
C THR A 433 6.11 -16.39 15.89
N LYS A 434 6.50 -17.49 16.53
CA LYS A 434 6.32 -17.72 17.95
C LYS A 434 7.07 -16.71 18.81
N ALA A 435 8.19 -16.19 18.33
CA ALA A 435 8.99 -15.17 19.05
C ALA A 435 8.25 -13.83 19.18
N VAL A 436 7.36 -13.49 18.21
CA VAL A 436 6.68 -12.19 18.18
C VAL A 436 5.17 -12.28 18.43
N MET A 437 4.52 -13.40 18.12
CA MET A 437 3.08 -13.60 18.35
C MET A 437 2.85 -14.33 19.68
N LEU A 438 2.24 -13.62 20.62
CA LEU A 438 1.93 -14.16 21.93
C LEU A 438 0.68 -15.07 21.88
N PRO A 439 0.53 -16.04 22.83
CA PRO A 439 -0.61 -16.96 22.83
C PRO A 439 -1.99 -16.30 22.95
N ASP A 440 -2.05 -15.09 23.52
CA ASP A 440 -3.26 -14.28 23.70
C ASP A 440 -3.55 -13.34 22.49
N GLY A 441 -2.85 -13.56 21.37
CA GLY A 441 -3.05 -12.84 20.12
C GLY A 441 -2.36 -11.49 19.99
N TRP A 442 -1.54 -11.09 20.96
CA TRP A 442 -0.72 -9.89 20.86
C TRP A 442 0.52 -10.12 20.00
N LEU A 443 0.83 -9.15 19.16
CA LEU A 443 2.06 -9.08 18.38
C LEU A 443 3.04 -8.13 19.07
N ARG A 444 4.24 -8.60 19.35
CA ARG A 444 5.39 -7.80 19.75
C ARG A 444 5.94 -7.08 18.53
N THR A 445 5.95 -5.75 18.55
CA THR A 445 6.38 -4.97 17.39
C THR A 445 7.90 -4.81 17.32
N GLY A 446 8.59 -4.90 18.45
CA GLY A 446 10.00 -4.55 18.58
C GLY A 446 10.25 -3.04 18.68
N ASP A 447 9.22 -2.21 18.52
CA ASP A 447 9.28 -0.77 18.67
C ASP A 447 8.98 -0.36 20.11
N LEU A 448 9.56 0.78 20.53
CA LEU A 448 9.40 1.31 21.89
C LEU A 448 8.58 2.59 21.89
N GLY A 449 7.76 2.76 22.93
CA GLY A 449 6.92 3.95 23.06
C GLY A 449 6.32 4.10 24.45
N THR A 450 5.52 5.15 24.60
CA THR A 450 4.63 5.42 25.72
C THR A 450 3.21 5.62 25.18
N LEU A 451 2.20 5.47 26.03
CA LEU A 451 0.80 5.67 25.67
C LEU A 451 0.21 6.69 26.64
N ASP A 452 -0.07 7.89 26.15
CA ASP A 452 -0.69 8.93 26.96
C ASP A 452 -2.23 8.77 27.06
N LYS A 453 -2.90 9.68 27.78
CA LYS A 453 -4.34 9.59 28.06
C LYS A 453 -5.24 9.96 26.88
N ASP A 454 -4.67 10.65 25.86
CA ASP A 454 -5.42 11.14 24.71
C ASP A 454 -5.49 10.11 23.59
#